data_253f9088e389a9fd2e4111d276ec9f4f
#
_entry.id   253f9088e389a9fd2e4111d276ec9f4f
#
_cell.length_a   1.000
_cell.length_b   1.000
_cell.length_c   1.000
_cell.angle_alpha   90.00
_cell.angle_beta   90.00
_cell.angle_gamma   90.00
#
_symmetry.space_group_name_H-M   'P 1'
#
loop_
_entity.id
_entity.type
_entity.pdbx_description
1 polymer ?
#
loop_
_entity_poly.entity_id
_entity_poly.type
_entity_poly.pdbx_seq_one_letter_code
_entity_poly.pdbx_strand_id
1 'polypeptide(L)'
;NLAKKHIKKLDFCYLVEGYTDVMALYQHGIKNVVSSCGTALTHDQIRLIRRFTKNIVILFDSDSAGIKATLKAIDETLRQGLTPKILQLPKTEDPASFFNKNKIDFINKYIEEQTTDFIDFKLKLITQRSPEELIKITKSIMDSIFLIEDPISKTFYIKSASKKIGINESALLEHLDNQPNEKSIIRSNKTNNKELDLESIEKNYLE
;
A
#
# COMPACT_ATOMS: atom_id res chain seq x y z
N ASN A 1 0.88 -2.97 22.41
CA ASN A 1 -0.23 -2.80 23.37
C ASN A 1 -0.69 -1.35 23.55
N LEU A 2 0.20 -0.35 23.51
CA LEU A 2 -0.14 1.07 23.73
C LEU A 2 -1.02 1.64 22.61
N ALA A 3 -0.78 1.29 21.37
CA ALA A 3 -1.53 1.80 20.21
C ALA A 3 -3.02 1.36 20.15
N LYS A 4 -3.37 0.21 20.73
CA LYS A 4 -4.72 -0.41 20.58
C LYS A 4 -5.86 0.54 20.88
N LYS A 5 -5.78 1.27 22.01
CA LYS A 5 -6.84 2.21 22.44
C LYS A 5 -6.99 3.35 21.42
N HIS A 6 -5.89 3.85 20.89
CA HIS A 6 -5.86 4.95 19.93
C HIS A 6 -6.35 4.51 18.55
N ILE A 7 -5.94 3.32 18.08
CA ILE A 7 -6.42 2.72 16.85
C ILE A 7 -7.94 2.57 16.89
N LYS A 8 -8.48 1.98 17.99
CA LYS A 8 -9.92 1.79 18.13
C LYS A 8 -10.69 3.11 18.20
N LYS A 9 -10.11 4.15 18.85
CA LYS A 9 -10.76 5.46 18.98
C LYS A 9 -10.80 6.21 17.64
N LEU A 10 -9.71 6.16 16.86
CA LEU A 10 -9.56 6.89 15.61
C LEU A 10 -10.04 6.09 14.38
N ASP A 11 -10.29 4.79 14.55
CA ASP A 11 -10.65 3.83 13.50
C ASP A 11 -9.67 3.78 12.33
N PHE A 12 -8.38 4.00 12.61
CA PHE A 12 -7.30 3.72 11.65
C PHE A 12 -5.96 3.53 12.34
N CYS A 13 -5.02 2.90 11.61
CA CYS A 13 -3.69 2.57 12.10
C CYS A 13 -2.62 3.02 11.11
N TYR A 14 -1.58 3.69 11.59
CA TYR A 14 -0.34 3.86 10.84
C TYR A 14 0.52 2.61 10.96
N LEU A 15 1.02 2.12 9.84
CA LEU A 15 1.99 1.03 9.75
C LEU A 15 3.31 1.57 9.24
N VAL A 16 4.36 1.46 10.04
CA VAL A 16 5.74 1.87 9.71
C VAL A 16 6.69 0.66 9.75
N GLU A 17 7.94 0.82 9.32
CA GLU A 17 8.91 -0.28 9.26
C GLU A 17 9.55 -0.57 10.62
N GLY A 18 10.10 0.44 11.28
CA GLY A 18 10.89 0.31 12.50
C GLY A 18 10.24 0.89 13.76
N TYR A 19 10.80 0.60 14.91
CA TYR A 19 10.34 1.22 16.16
C TYR A 19 10.91 2.63 16.36
N THR A 20 11.95 3.01 15.68
CA THR A 20 12.41 4.40 15.60
C THR A 20 11.32 5.30 15.02
N ASP A 21 10.63 4.82 13.96
CA ASP A 21 9.52 5.51 13.34
C ASP A 21 8.33 5.60 14.29
N VAL A 22 8.01 4.48 14.98
CA VAL A 22 6.96 4.48 16.01
C VAL A 22 7.23 5.52 17.07
N MET A 23 8.49 5.62 17.56
CA MET A 23 8.86 6.62 18.56
C MET A 23 8.73 8.03 18.04
N ALA A 24 9.19 8.31 16.83
CA ALA A 24 9.08 9.63 16.21
C ALA A 24 7.62 10.06 16.05
N LEU A 25 6.75 9.21 15.49
CA LEU A 25 5.34 9.50 15.35
C LEU A 25 4.67 9.72 16.73
N TYR A 26 5.00 8.87 17.69
CA TYR A 26 4.43 8.94 19.04
C TYR A 26 4.79 10.24 19.75
N GLN A 27 6.04 10.72 19.62
CA GLN A 27 6.50 12.02 20.16
C GLN A 27 5.72 13.20 19.58
N HIS A 28 5.26 13.09 18.32
CA HIS A 28 4.42 14.10 17.65
C HIS A 28 2.91 13.90 17.89
N GLY A 29 2.55 13.04 18.87
CA GLY A 29 1.15 12.82 19.28
C GLY A 29 0.38 11.79 18.45
N ILE A 30 1.00 11.17 17.42
CA ILE A 30 0.40 10.11 16.60
C ILE A 30 0.56 8.77 17.33
N LYS A 31 -0.44 8.40 18.13
CA LYS A 31 -0.38 7.25 19.03
C LYS A 31 -0.99 5.97 18.46
N ASN A 32 -1.67 6.04 17.32
CA ASN A 32 -2.27 4.92 16.60
C ASN A 32 -1.29 4.32 15.57
N VAL A 33 -0.03 4.14 15.94
CA VAL A 33 1.06 3.66 15.09
C VAL A 33 1.59 2.31 15.58
N VAL A 34 1.90 1.43 14.62
CA VAL A 34 2.56 0.13 14.83
C VAL A 34 3.62 -0.09 13.77
N SER A 35 4.60 -0.97 14.04
CA SER A 35 5.63 -1.33 13.08
C SER A 35 5.62 -2.83 12.77
N SER A 36 6.16 -3.18 11.58
CA SER A 36 6.49 -4.56 11.20
C SER A 36 7.78 -5.06 11.87
N CYS A 37 8.50 -4.17 12.57
CA CYS A 37 9.74 -4.45 13.31
C CYS A 37 10.90 -4.96 12.43
N GLY A 38 11.11 -4.36 11.25
CA GLY A 38 12.22 -4.69 10.36
C GLY A 38 12.11 -6.05 9.67
N THR A 39 10.93 -6.65 9.72
CA THR A 39 10.61 -7.90 9.01
C THR A 39 9.48 -7.66 8.01
N ALA A 40 9.34 -8.56 7.02
CA ALA A 40 8.17 -8.52 6.16
C ALA A 40 6.89 -8.59 7.00
N LEU A 41 5.89 -7.79 6.63
CA LEU A 41 4.58 -7.78 7.29
C LEU A 41 3.95 -9.17 7.23
N THR A 42 3.63 -9.74 8.40
CA THR A 42 3.08 -11.08 8.49
C THR A 42 1.54 -11.08 8.53
N HIS A 43 0.94 -12.19 8.09
CA HIS A 43 -0.51 -12.40 8.18
C HIS A 43 -1.04 -12.22 9.61
N ASP A 44 -0.31 -12.70 10.63
CA ASP A 44 -0.75 -12.60 12.02
C ASP A 44 -0.70 -11.16 12.54
N GLN A 45 0.29 -10.36 12.11
CA GLN A 45 0.34 -8.93 12.42
C GLN A 45 -0.86 -8.20 11.81
N ILE A 46 -1.19 -8.46 10.54
CA ILE A 46 -2.35 -7.86 9.87
C ILE A 46 -3.66 -8.30 10.54
N ARG A 47 -3.82 -9.58 10.85
CA ARG A 47 -4.98 -10.10 11.59
C ARG A 47 -5.13 -9.44 12.95
N LEU A 48 -4.04 -9.16 13.64
CA LEU A 48 -4.08 -8.45 14.91
C LEU A 48 -4.56 -7.01 14.73
N ILE A 49 -4.10 -6.27 13.70
CA ILE A 49 -4.57 -4.92 13.39
C ILE A 49 -6.06 -4.95 13.03
N ARG A 50 -6.48 -5.89 12.18
CA ARG A 50 -7.87 -6.05 11.71
C ARG A 50 -8.88 -6.21 12.85
N ARG A 51 -8.47 -6.72 14.02
CA ARG A 51 -9.33 -6.81 15.21
C ARG A 51 -9.74 -5.45 15.78
N PHE A 52 -9.05 -4.37 15.40
CA PHE A 52 -9.27 -3.02 15.92
C PHE A 52 -9.75 -2.03 14.88
N THR A 53 -9.34 -2.20 13.62
CA THR A 53 -9.74 -1.35 12.48
C THR A 53 -9.54 -2.09 11.17
N LYS A 54 -10.29 -1.68 10.13
CA LYS A 54 -10.04 -2.06 8.73
C LYS A 54 -9.20 -1.03 7.98
N ASN A 55 -9.04 0.16 8.52
CA ASN A 55 -8.37 1.28 7.87
C ASN A 55 -6.89 1.31 8.27
N ILE A 56 -6.00 1.24 7.30
CA ILE A 56 -4.55 1.27 7.53
C ILE A 56 -3.88 2.30 6.63
N VAL A 57 -2.96 3.06 7.20
CA VAL A 57 -2.10 3.99 6.45
C VAL A 57 -0.68 3.43 6.49
N ILE A 58 -0.19 2.98 5.35
CA ILE A 58 1.17 2.48 5.18
C ILE A 58 2.09 3.69 5.01
N LEU A 59 3.11 3.78 5.85
CA LEU A 59 4.09 4.85 5.88
C LEU A 59 5.48 4.22 6.02
N PHE A 60 6.04 3.79 4.90
CA PHE A 60 7.36 3.18 4.79
C PHE A 60 8.36 4.17 4.21
N ASP A 61 9.62 3.79 4.19
CA ASP A 61 10.69 4.60 3.62
C ASP A 61 10.41 4.90 2.14
N SER A 62 10.87 6.04 1.65
CA SER A 62 10.64 6.45 0.26
C SER A 62 11.76 6.04 -0.70
N ASP A 63 12.63 5.13 -0.29
CA ASP A 63 13.62 4.48 -1.14
C ASP A 63 13.03 3.30 -1.94
N SER A 64 13.85 2.68 -2.80
CA SER A 64 13.40 1.56 -3.63
C SER A 64 12.97 0.34 -2.81
N ALA A 65 13.62 0.08 -1.68
CA ALA A 65 13.28 -1.03 -0.79
C ALA A 65 11.94 -0.80 -0.08
N GLY A 66 11.73 0.41 0.45
CA GLY A 66 10.48 0.81 1.09
C GLY A 66 9.31 0.84 0.12
N ILE A 67 9.51 1.25 -1.16
CA ILE A 67 8.48 1.15 -2.20
C ILE A 67 8.08 -0.31 -2.45
N LYS A 68 9.07 -1.22 -2.58
CA LYS A 68 8.80 -2.67 -2.72
C LYS A 68 8.04 -3.23 -1.52
N ALA A 69 8.45 -2.83 -0.31
CA ALA A 69 7.77 -3.22 0.92
C ALA A 69 6.33 -2.68 0.96
N THR A 70 6.11 -1.43 0.53
CA THR A 70 4.78 -0.81 0.43
C THR A 70 3.88 -1.58 -0.52
N LEU A 71 4.36 -1.95 -1.72
CA LEU A 71 3.58 -2.73 -2.70
C LEU A 71 3.16 -4.10 -2.12
N LYS A 72 4.08 -4.80 -1.45
CA LYS A 72 3.75 -6.06 -0.75
C LYS A 72 2.74 -5.85 0.38
N ALA A 73 2.91 -4.79 1.18
CA ALA A 73 2.01 -4.49 2.28
C ALA A 73 0.60 -4.13 1.79
N ILE A 74 0.46 -3.44 0.65
CA ILE A 74 -0.83 -3.19 -0.02
C ILE A 74 -1.52 -4.52 -0.30
N ASP A 75 -0.87 -5.43 -1.00
CA ASP A 75 -1.45 -6.70 -1.42
C ASP A 75 -1.83 -7.57 -0.21
N GLU A 76 -0.95 -7.68 0.78
CA GLU A 76 -1.23 -8.44 2.00
C GLU A 76 -2.37 -7.85 2.83
N THR A 77 -2.48 -6.53 2.91
CA THR A 77 -3.58 -5.88 3.65
C THR A 77 -4.91 -6.02 2.92
N LEU A 78 -4.94 -5.88 1.59
CA LEU A 78 -6.14 -6.12 0.77
C LEU A 78 -6.62 -7.56 0.88
N ARG A 79 -5.72 -8.55 0.81
CA ARG A 79 -6.00 -9.99 0.99
C ARG A 79 -6.65 -10.29 2.33
N GLN A 80 -6.28 -9.57 3.37
CA GLN A 80 -6.85 -9.71 4.71
C GLN A 80 -8.08 -8.82 4.94
N GLY A 81 -8.62 -8.16 3.91
CA GLY A 81 -9.83 -7.33 3.97
C GLY A 81 -9.64 -6.03 4.75
N LEU A 82 -8.43 -5.45 4.75
CA LEU A 82 -8.18 -4.09 5.18
C LEU A 82 -8.26 -3.12 4.00
N THR A 83 -8.40 -1.84 4.31
CA THR A 83 -8.44 -0.75 3.36
C THR A 83 -7.15 0.06 3.45
N PRO A 84 -6.13 -0.24 2.62
CA PRO A 84 -4.86 0.48 2.68
C PRO A 84 -4.96 1.85 2.02
N LYS A 85 -4.41 2.84 2.71
CA LYS A 85 -3.98 4.12 2.17
C LYS A 85 -2.47 4.21 2.30
N ILE A 86 -1.84 5.04 1.49
CA ILE A 86 -0.40 5.22 1.49
C ILE A 86 -0.07 6.69 1.74
N LEU A 87 0.77 6.95 2.71
CA LEU A 87 1.40 8.25 2.91
C LEU A 87 2.83 8.15 2.40
N GLN A 88 3.07 8.70 1.22
CA GLN A 88 4.40 8.74 0.62
C GLN A 88 5.15 9.97 1.09
N LEU A 89 6.34 9.78 1.65
CA LEU A 89 7.24 10.88 2.03
C LEU A 89 8.02 11.40 0.81
N PRO A 90 8.65 12.59 0.92
CA PRO A 90 9.59 13.06 -0.09
C PRO A 90 10.71 12.05 -0.33
N LYS A 91 11.28 12.04 -1.54
CA LYS A 91 12.41 11.15 -1.88
C LYS A 91 13.52 11.27 -0.82
N THR A 92 14.13 10.14 -0.46
CA THR A 92 15.21 10.03 0.53
C THR A 92 14.86 10.31 1.98
N GLU A 93 13.60 10.54 2.31
CA GLU A 93 13.15 10.70 3.69
C GLU A 93 12.61 9.37 4.24
N ASP A 94 12.94 9.08 5.49
CA ASP A 94 12.31 8.06 6.32
C ASP A 94 11.34 8.71 7.31
N PRO A 95 10.40 7.96 7.90
CA PRO A 95 9.42 8.53 8.82
C PRO A 95 10.05 9.23 10.02
N ALA A 96 11.08 8.65 10.64
CA ALA A 96 11.72 9.22 11.81
C ALA A 96 12.38 10.58 11.51
N SER A 97 13.12 10.67 10.40
CA SER A 97 13.75 11.92 9.95
C SER A 97 12.70 12.97 9.58
N PHE A 98 11.66 12.59 8.82
CA PHE A 98 10.63 13.52 8.38
C PHE A 98 9.89 14.14 9.58
N PHE A 99 9.47 13.33 10.54
CA PHE A 99 8.75 13.82 11.71
C PHE A 99 9.64 14.67 12.62
N ASN A 100 10.90 14.31 12.82
CA ASN A 100 11.81 15.06 13.68
C ASN A 100 12.24 16.42 13.10
N LYS A 101 12.27 16.57 11.77
CA LYS A 101 12.66 17.82 11.09
C LYS A 101 11.52 18.84 11.01
N ASN A 102 10.26 18.41 11.03
CA ASN A 102 9.13 19.22 10.67
C ASN A 102 8.26 19.55 11.89
N LYS A 103 7.60 20.72 11.85
CA LYS A 103 6.62 21.11 12.86
C LYS A 103 5.30 20.36 12.66
N ILE A 104 4.57 20.15 13.74
CA ILE A 104 3.33 19.35 13.74
C ILE A 104 2.26 19.89 12.77
N ASP A 105 2.13 21.21 12.62
CA ASP A 105 1.16 21.79 11.69
C ASP A 105 1.49 21.45 10.23
N PHE A 106 2.79 21.52 9.88
CA PHE A 106 3.25 21.09 8.56
C PHE A 106 3.01 19.59 8.34
N ILE A 107 3.33 18.76 9.34
CA ILE A 107 3.12 17.31 9.29
C ILE A 107 1.64 16.99 9.05
N ASN A 108 0.72 17.60 9.81
CA ASN A 108 -0.71 17.37 9.67
C ASN A 108 -1.21 17.73 8.27
N LYS A 109 -0.81 18.90 7.76
CA LYS A 109 -1.14 19.33 6.40
C LYS A 109 -0.59 18.38 5.35
N TYR A 110 0.67 17.95 5.52
CA TYR A 110 1.30 16.99 4.61
C TYR A 110 0.56 15.65 4.59
N ILE A 111 0.19 15.12 5.75
CA ILE A 111 -0.59 13.88 5.87
C ILE A 111 -1.92 14.01 5.11
N GLU A 112 -2.64 15.11 5.31
CA GLU A 112 -3.93 15.36 4.66
C GLU A 112 -3.81 15.42 3.14
N GLU A 113 -2.80 16.12 2.62
CA GLU A 113 -2.59 16.36 1.19
C GLU A 113 -1.98 15.15 0.46
N GLN A 114 -1.09 14.38 1.12
CA GLN A 114 -0.28 13.34 0.48
C GLN A 114 -0.77 11.92 0.73
N THR A 115 -1.73 11.72 1.64
CA THR A 115 -2.31 10.39 1.83
C THR A 115 -3.24 10.01 0.67
N THR A 116 -2.89 8.95 -0.04
CA THR A 116 -3.62 8.51 -1.24
C THR A 116 -4.08 7.06 -1.11
N ASP A 117 -5.01 6.62 -1.96
CA ASP A 117 -5.33 5.20 -2.09
C ASP A 117 -4.23 4.46 -2.89
N PHE A 118 -4.30 3.13 -2.89
CA PHE A 118 -3.28 2.31 -3.54
C PHE A 118 -3.26 2.43 -5.08
N ILE A 119 -4.38 2.81 -5.70
CA ILE A 119 -4.44 3.02 -7.15
C ILE A 119 -3.65 4.27 -7.51
N ASP A 120 -3.91 5.38 -6.82
CA ASP A 120 -3.17 6.63 -7.04
C ASP A 120 -1.69 6.46 -6.73
N PHE A 121 -1.37 5.76 -5.63
CA PHE A 121 0.02 5.46 -5.30
C PHE A 121 0.71 4.69 -6.44
N LYS A 122 0.13 3.59 -6.93
CA LYS A 122 0.69 2.83 -8.04
C LYS A 122 0.81 3.66 -9.32
N LEU A 123 -0.18 4.50 -9.63
CA LEU A 123 -0.11 5.40 -10.78
C LEU A 123 0.98 6.47 -10.67
N LYS A 124 1.33 6.90 -9.46
CA LYS A 124 2.46 7.84 -9.22
C LYS A 124 3.83 7.20 -9.42
N LEU A 125 3.94 5.87 -9.43
CA LEU A 125 5.20 5.18 -9.68
C LEU A 125 5.63 5.21 -11.16
N ILE A 126 4.73 5.57 -12.07
CA ILE A 126 5.05 5.70 -13.51
C ILE A 126 5.71 7.06 -13.72
N THR A 127 6.92 7.05 -14.28
CA THR A 127 7.64 8.27 -14.63
C THR A 127 7.36 8.72 -16.06
N GLN A 128 7.16 7.77 -16.97
CA GLN A 128 6.79 8.02 -18.36
C GLN A 128 5.44 7.36 -18.64
N ARG A 129 4.50 8.11 -19.21
CA ARG A 129 3.19 7.56 -19.58
C ARG A 129 3.27 6.86 -20.96
N SER A 130 4.22 5.94 -21.13
CA SER A 130 4.22 5.10 -22.33
C SER A 130 3.08 4.07 -22.25
N PRO A 131 2.56 3.59 -23.39
CA PRO A 131 1.53 2.55 -23.40
C PRO A 131 1.95 1.29 -22.64
N GLU A 132 3.22 0.91 -22.74
CA GLU A 132 3.78 -0.29 -22.08
C GLU A 132 3.77 -0.15 -20.56
N GLU A 133 4.20 1.01 -20.04
CA GLU A 133 4.16 1.29 -18.59
C GLU A 133 2.73 1.37 -18.08
N LEU A 134 1.82 2.00 -18.83
CA LEU A 134 0.41 2.04 -18.48
C LEU A 134 -0.22 0.64 -18.44
N ILE A 135 0.10 -0.24 -19.37
CA ILE A 135 -0.36 -1.63 -19.36
C ILE A 135 0.18 -2.36 -18.13
N LYS A 136 1.47 -2.21 -17.84
CA LYS A 136 2.14 -2.87 -16.70
C LYS A 136 1.51 -2.44 -15.36
N ILE A 137 1.34 -1.13 -15.16
CA ILE A 137 0.77 -0.62 -13.92
C ILE A 137 -0.71 -0.96 -13.79
N THR A 138 -1.47 -0.94 -14.90
CA THR A 138 -2.89 -1.34 -14.91
C THR A 138 -3.02 -2.80 -14.47
N LYS A 139 -2.21 -3.70 -15.00
CA LYS A 139 -2.19 -5.10 -14.56
C LYS A 139 -1.88 -5.21 -13.06
N SER A 140 -0.85 -4.50 -12.57
CA SER A 140 -0.52 -4.49 -11.14
C SER A 140 -1.66 -3.96 -10.26
N ILE A 141 -2.41 -2.94 -10.71
CA ILE A 141 -3.58 -2.43 -10.00
C ILE A 141 -4.68 -3.50 -9.98
N MET A 142 -4.94 -4.15 -11.12
CA MET A 142 -5.97 -5.19 -11.23
C MET A 142 -5.62 -6.42 -10.38
N ASP A 143 -4.34 -6.82 -10.32
CA ASP A 143 -3.87 -7.91 -9.45
C ASP A 143 -4.17 -7.59 -7.97
N SER A 144 -3.95 -6.35 -7.52
CA SER A 144 -4.31 -5.94 -6.16
C SER A 144 -5.82 -5.92 -5.94
N ILE A 145 -6.61 -5.45 -6.91
CA ILE A 145 -8.08 -5.46 -6.82
C ILE A 145 -8.61 -6.90 -6.76
N PHE A 146 -7.97 -7.83 -7.48
CA PHE A 146 -8.33 -9.25 -7.44
C PHE A 146 -8.30 -9.83 -6.03
N LEU A 147 -7.36 -9.39 -5.18
CA LEU A 147 -7.20 -9.84 -3.79
C LEU A 147 -8.35 -9.41 -2.86
N ILE A 148 -9.18 -8.46 -3.27
CA ILE A 148 -10.31 -7.98 -2.47
C ILE A 148 -11.41 -9.05 -2.49
N GLU A 149 -11.76 -9.60 -1.33
CA GLU A 149 -12.79 -10.64 -1.24
C GLU A 149 -14.21 -10.06 -1.36
N ASP A 150 -14.46 -8.87 -0.77
CA ASP A 150 -15.80 -8.26 -0.78
C ASP A 150 -16.19 -7.76 -2.18
N PRO A 151 -17.25 -8.32 -2.80
CA PRO A 151 -17.64 -7.98 -4.18
C PRO A 151 -18.01 -6.51 -4.36
N ILE A 152 -18.61 -5.89 -3.33
CA ILE A 152 -19.03 -4.49 -3.40
C ILE A 152 -17.79 -3.59 -3.43
N SER A 153 -16.86 -3.79 -2.49
CA SER A 153 -15.59 -3.06 -2.48
C SER A 153 -14.80 -3.25 -3.77
N LYS A 154 -14.72 -4.50 -4.27
CA LYS A 154 -14.08 -4.83 -5.55
C LYS A 154 -14.66 -4.00 -6.70
N THR A 155 -15.99 -3.94 -6.82
CA THR A 155 -16.68 -3.15 -7.85
C THR A 155 -16.35 -1.66 -7.74
N PHE A 156 -16.33 -1.10 -6.53
CA PHE A 156 -15.98 0.32 -6.34
C PHE A 156 -14.53 0.61 -6.75
N TYR A 157 -13.59 -0.28 -6.43
CA TYR A 157 -12.20 -0.12 -6.85
C TYR A 157 -12.01 -0.28 -8.36
N ILE A 158 -12.74 -1.17 -9.04
CA ILE A 158 -12.74 -1.29 -10.51
C ILE A 158 -13.22 0.01 -11.16
N LYS A 159 -14.34 0.58 -10.68
CA LYS A 159 -14.85 1.88 -11.16
C LYS A 159 -13.84 3.00 -10.95
N SER A 160 -13.20 3.03 -9.78
CA SER A 160 -12.16 4.02 -9.48
C SER A 160 -10.96 3.87 -10.42
N ALA A 161 -10.48 2.63 -10.64
CA ALA A 161 -9.39 2.33 -11.56
C ALA A 161 -9.73 2.74 -13.00
N SER A 162 -10.91 2.36 -13.49
CA SER A 162 -11.41 2.74 -14.82
C SER A 162 -11.35 4.25 -15.04
N LYS A 163 -11.88 5.02 -14.08
CA LYS A 163 -11.89 6.50 -14.16
C LYS A 163 -10.47 7.09 -14.13
N LYS A 164 -9.58 6.59 -13.28
CA LYS A 164 -8.23 7.14 -13.09
C LYS A 164 -7.27 6.78 -14.23
N ILE A 165 -7.42 5.58 -14.79
CA ILE A 165 -6.57 5.06 -15.87
C ILE A 165 -7.11 5.49 -17.25
N GLY A 166 -8.42 5.67 -17.37
CA GLY A 166 -9.08 5.98 -18.65
C GLY A 166 -9.39 4.74 -19.49
N ILE A 167 -9.53 3.57 -18.87
CA ILE A 167 -9.89 2.30 -19.53
C ILE A 167 -11.31 1.92 -19.13
N ASN A 168 -12.09 1.37 -20.09
CA ASN A 168 -13.47 0.95 -19.87
C ASN A 168 -13.55 -0.15 -18.78
N GLU A 169 -14.57 -0.05 -17.91
CA GLU A 169 -14.80 -1.04 -16.82
C GLU A 169 -14.95 -2.47 -17.37
N SER A 170 -15.62 -2.66 -18.52
CA SER A 170 -15.80 -3.98 -19.13
C SER A 170 -14.46 -4.65 -19.48
N ALA A 171 -13.49 -3.89 -20.00
CA ALA A 171 -12.17 -4.43 -20.31
C ALA A 171 -11.39 -4.81 -19.04
N LEU A 172 -11.57 -4.05 -17.94
CA LEU A 172 -10.95 -4.38 -16.65
C LEU A 172 -11.61 -5.61 -16.01
N LEU A 173 -12.94 -5.76 -16.14
CA LEU A 173 -13.66 -6.94 -15.65
C LEU A 173 -13.26 -8.20 -16.42
N GLU A 174 -13.20 -8.13 -17.76
CA GLU A 174 -12.74 -9.25 -18.59
C GLU A 174 -11.33 -9.72 -18.21
N HIS A 175 -10.44 -8.77 -17.87
CA HIS A 175 -9.11 -9.11 -17.38
C HIS A 175 -9.16 -9.87 -16.05
N LEU A 176 -10.04 -9.51 -15.12
CA LEU A 176 -10.21 -10.21 -13.83
C LEU A 176 -10.81 -11.61 -14.01
N ASP A 177 -11.81 -11.75 -14.89
CA ASP A 177 -12.48 -13.04 -15.14
C ASP A 177 -11.54 -14.07 -15.80
N ASN A 178 -10.57 -13.59 -16.57
CA ASN A 178 -9.55 -14.42 -17.21
C ASN A 178 -8.37 -14.77 -16.27
N GLN A 179 -8.32 -14.26 -15.05
CA GLN A 179 -7.29 -14.65 -14.08
C GLN A 179 -7.59 -16.05 -13.50
N PRO A 180 -6.60 -16.94 -13.46
CA PRO A 180 -6.80 -18.27 -12.86
C PRO A 180 -7.15 -18.13 -11.37
N ASN A 181 -8.23 -18.79 -10.94
CA ASN A 181 -8.67 -18.80 -9.56
C ASN A 181 -7.52 -19.18 -8.61
N GLU A 182 -7.30 -18.42 -7.53
CA GLU A 182 -6.24 -18.67 -6.53
C GLU A 182 -6.23 -20.12 -5.99
N LYS A 183 -7.37 -20.80 -5.97
CA LYS A 183 -7.45 -22.23 -5.60
C LYS A 183 -6.67 -23.16 -6.51
N SER A 184 -6.40 -22.76 -7.77
CA SER A 184 -5.56 -23.50 -8.69
C SER A 184 -4.08 -23.12 -8.59
N ILE A 185 -3.78 -21.87 -8.16
CA ILE A 185 -2.42 -21.35 -8.04
C ILE A 185 -1.70 -21.89 -6.79
N ILE A 186 -2.42 -22.12 -5.68
CA ILE A 186 -1.84 -22.73 -4.46
C ILE A 186 -1.31 -24.15 -4.72
N ARG A 187 -1.84 -24.85 -5.72
CA ARG A 187 -1.33 -26.15 -6.14
C ARG A 187 -0.13 -26.10 -7.09
N SER A 188 0.10 -24.99 -7.81
CA SER A 188 1.18 -24.85 -8.79
C SER A 188 2.37 -23.99 -8.33
N ASN A 189 2.23 -23.17 -7.30
CA ASN A 189 3.26 -22.24 -6.83
C ASN A 189 4.27 -22.85 -5.84
N LYS A 190 4.52 -24.16 -5.90
CA LYS A 190 5.80 -24.69 -5.39
C LYS A 190 6.98 -24.41 -6.32
N THR A 191 6.76 -23.89 -7.51
CA THR A 191 7.79 -23.65 -8.53
C THR A 191 7.37 -22.52 -9.48
N ASN A 192 7.45 -21.29 -9.11
CA ASN A 192 7.77 -20.14 -9.97
C ASN A 192 7.41 -18.83 -9.24
N ASN A 193 8.40 -18.23 -8.59
CA ASN A 193 8.43 -16.80 -8.31
C ASN A 193 8.47 -16.07 -9.67
N LYS A 194 7.34 -15.63 -10.18
CA LYS A 194 7.33 -14.52 -11.14
C LYS A 194 7.55 -13.26 -10.33
N GLU A 195 8.80 -12.93 -10.09
CA GLU A 195 9.21 -11.60 -9.73
C GLU A 195 8.68 -10.63 -10.80
N LEU A 196 7.86 -9.66 -10.39
CA LEU A 196 7.72 -8.44 -11.14
C LEU A 196 9.14 -7.96 -11.42
N ASP A 197 9.46 -7.70 -12.69
CA ASP A 197 10.73 -7.13 -13.08
C ASP A 197 10.82 -5.71 -12.53
N LEU A 198 11.23 -5.65 -11.27
CA LEU A 198 11.37 -4.42 -10.49
C LEU A 198 12.63 -3.65 -10.92
N GLU A 199 13.55 -4.30 -11.68
CA GLU A 199 14.75 -3.64 -12.21
C GLU A 199 14.38 -2.48 -13.15
N SER A 200 13.27 -2.59 -13.90
CA SER A 200 12.82 -1.50 -14.76
C SER A 200 12.21 -0.32 -13.97
N ILE A 201 11.68 -0.58 -12.77
CA ILE A 201 11.18 0.47 -11.86
C ILE A 201 12.36 1.13 -11.13
N GLU A 202 13.38 0.37 -10.75
CA GLU A 202 14.59 0.89 -10.08
C GLU A 202 15.37 1.88 -10.96
N LYS A 203 15.53 1.58 -12.26
CA LYS A 203 16.25 2.47 -13.20
C LYS A 203 15.62 3.85 -13.33
N ASN A 204 14.30 3.95 -13.18
CA ASN A 204 13.56 5.20 -13.34
C ASN A 204 13.43 6.02 -12.05
N TYR A 205 13.82 5.47 -10.89
CA TYR A 205 13.74 6.16 -9.60
C TYR A 205 15.10 6.72 -9.13
N LEU A 206 16.21 6.30 -9.76
CA LEU A 206 17.59 6.70 -9.40
C LEU A 206 18.17 7.82 -10.27
N GLU A 207 17.47 8.26 -11.32
CA GLU A 207 17.73 9.49 -12.08
C GLU A 207 16.80 10.62 -11.62
#